data_bee609500c6dd72216c13c29cd7f4305
#
_entry.id   bee609500c6dd72216c13c29cd7f4305
#
_cell.length_a   1.000
_cell.length_b   1.000
_cell.length_c   1.000
_cell.angle_alpha   90.00
_cell.angle_beta   90.00
_cell.angle_gamma   90.00
#
_symmetry.space_group_name_H-M   'P 1'
#
loop_
_entity.id
_entity.type
_entity.pdbx_description
1 polymer ?
#
loop_
_entity_poly.entity_id
_entity_poly.type
_entity_poly.pdbx_seq_one_letter_code
_entity_poly.pdbx_strand_id
1 'polypeptide(L)'
;MVLLGLLVIGVGVALSLTVLFKVDTFRIENMDGSTPADTGIYTEDAILGALGVPVGENMFQFSAAQKEKNMVVSLPYLERVEIRRRLPSTLVIRVEPAVETWCAQSDSGWLTLSDGLKIMKISEEQPQGLPALLGLDIEAPVAGYYLKLATPNATATPAPAASGVSAAQSTASSSSSSTSGSEQSAHDPMDDVNRLLELLWTYELKDDCTSIQFGDSNELYFIYQNRAKVLLGTFNNLDYKIKFAAYLLHNEDGKGIGDTEQGTLDVSHQLEDGSLRPTWSPGSITASDSAQTSTAGENDTGQTGDENQTDGETGDAANADEGDGQADSTEGGDTAAQTEEDGQTATPEPTAEPAA
;
A
#
# COMPACT_ATOMS: atom_id res chain seq x y z
N MET A 1 30.76 0.35 -59.86
CA MET A 1 30.68 -1.07 -59.46
C MET A 1 30.52 -1.22 -57.93
N VAL A 2 31.32 -0.55 -57.11
CA VAL A 2 31.23 -0.65 -55.62
C VAL A 2 29.87 -0.16 -55.10
N LEU A 3 29.35 0.95 -55.58
CA LEU A 3 28.04 1.51 -55.21
C LEU A 3 26.88 0.56 -55.56
N LEU A 4 26.93 -0.10 -56.73
CA LEU A 4 25.93 -1.08 -57.12
C LEU A 4 25.99 -2.33 -56.21
N GLY A 5 27.18 -2.76 -55.83
CA GLY A 5 27.38 -3.86 -54.89
C GLY A 5 26.81 -3.55 -53.51
N LEU A 6 27.07 -2.36 -52.96
CA LEU A 6 26.50 -1.90 -51.69
C LEU A 6 24.96 -1.78 -51.73
N LEU A 7 24.40 -1.34 -52.87
CA LEU A 7 22.94 -1.26 -53.05
C LEU A 7 22.32 -2.65 -53.06
N VAL A 8 22.89 -3.62 -53.79
CA VAL A 8 22.40 -5.00 -53.81
C VAL A 8 22.47 -5.66 -52.45
N ILE A 9 23.55 -5.45 -51.71
CA ILE A 9 23.71 -5.94 -50.32
C ILE A 9 22.65 -5.27 -49.43
N GLY A 10 22.46 -3.97 -49.55
CA GLY A 10 21.46 -3.23 -48.77
C GLY A 10 20.03 -3.69 -49.00
N VAL A 11 19.65 -3.90 -50.26
CA VAL A 11 18.36 -4.46 -50.65
C VAL A 11 18.21 -5.91 -50.17
N GLY A 12 19.25 -6.73 -50.29
CA GLY A 12 19.26 -8.11 -49.79
C GLY A 12 19.05 -8.19 -48.29
N VAL A 13 19.74 -7.35 -47.51
CA VAL A 13 19.57 -7.25 -46.05
C VAL A 13 18.17 -6.76 -45.71
N ALA A 14 17.66 -5.73 -46.38
CA ALA A 14 16.31 -5.20 -46.15
C ALA A 14 15.23 -6.25 -46.43
N LEU A 15 15.32 -6.99 -47.55
CA LEU A 15 14.40 -8.08 -47.86
C LEU A 15 14.52 -9.24 -46.85
N SER A 16 15.73 -9.57 -46.43
CA SER A 16 15.96 -10.60 -45.41
C SER A 16 15.31 -10.22 -44.09
N LEU A 17 15.46 -8.98 -43.62
CA LEU A 17 14.86 -8.48 -42.40
C LEU A 17 13.33 -8.44 -42.45
N THR A 18 12.75 -8.15 -43.64
CA THR A 18 11.28 -8.05 -43.77
C THR A 18 10.58 -9.39 -43.91
N VAL A 19 11.24 -10.40 -44.50
CA VAL A 19 10.63 -11.72 -44.81
C VAL A 19 10.96 -12.77 -43.74
N LEU A 20 12.21 -12.79 -43.25
CA LEU A 20 12.69 -13.87 -42.37
C LEU A 20 12.31 -13.69 -40.91
N PHE A 21 12.08 -12.45 -40.46
CA PHE A 21 11.86 -12.17 -39.02
C PHE A 21 10.39 -11.83 -38.73
N LYS A 22 9.48 -12.68 -39.19
CA LYS A 22 8.06 -12.61 -38.88
C LYS A 22 7.78 -13.41 -37.63
N VAL A 23 6.83 -12.93 -36.81
CA VAL A 23 6.35 -13.64 -35.63
C VAL A 23 5.49 -14.83 -36.07
N ASP A 24 5.95 -16.05 -35.83
CA ASP A 24 5.18 -17.27 -36.05
C ASP A 24 4.64 -17.86 -34.77
N THR A 25 5.41 -17.72 -33.66
CA THR A 25 5.11 -18.35 -32.39
C THR A 25 5.24 -17.33 -31.28
N PHE A 26 4.23 -17.32 -30.39
CA PHE A 26 4.28 -16.64 -29.12
C PHE A 26 4.58 -17.66 -28.02
N ARG A 27 5.34 -17.25 -27.03
CA ARG A 27 5.61 -18.04 -25.83
C ARG A 27 5.51 -17.14 -24.62
N ILE A 28 4.71 -17.53 -23.65
CA ILE A 28 4.56 -16.84 -22.37
C ILE A 28 5.36 -17.61 -21.33
N GLU A 29 6.24 -16.91 -20.62
CA GLU A 29 7.16 -17.47 -19.61
C GLU A 29 7.12 -16.59 -18.35
N ASN A 30 7.48 -17.15 -17.20
CA ASN A 30 7.80 -16.37 -16.02
C ASN A 30 9.08 -15.54 -16.24
N MET A 31 9.36 -14.57 -15.36
CA MET A 31 10.57 -13.74 -15.47
C MET A 31 11.87 -14.56 -15.46
N ASP A 32 11.89 -15.69 -14.76
CA ASP A 32 13.01 -16.64 -14.70
C ASP A 32 13.10 -17.55 -15.96
N GLY A 33 12.10 -17.50 -16.84
CA GLY A 33 12.00 -18.33 -18.03
C GLY A 33 11.36 -19.69 -17.81
N SER A 34 10.82 -19.95 -16.62
CA SER A 34 10.07 -21.17 -16.33
C SER A 34 8.70 -21.18 -17.03
N THR A 35 8.16 -22.38 -17.29
CA THR A 35 6.83 -22.61 -17.87
C THR A 35 6.14 -23.76 -17.14
N PRO A 36 4.79 -23.74 -17.02
CA PRO A 36 3.87 -22.70 -17.47
C PRO A 36 4.07 -21.37 -16.75
N ALA A 37 3.73 -20.26 -17.42
CA ALA A 37 3.81 -18.94 -16.84
C ALA A 37 2.71 -18.77 -15.79
N ASP A 38 3.05 -18.12 -14.66
CA ASP A 38 2.07 -17.57 -13.75
C ASP A 38 1.56 -16.24 -14.32
N THR A 39 0.35 -16.27 -14.85
CA THR A 39 -0.31 -15.10 -15.46
C THR A 39 -1.29 -14.41 -14.52
N GLY A 40 -1.36 -14.84 -13.26
CA GLY A 40 -2.31 -14.35 -12.27
C GLY A 40 -3.75 -14.61 -12.71
N ILE A 41 -4.56 -13.56 -12.77
CA ILE A 41 -5.98 -13.66 -13.18
C ILE A 41 -6.19 -13.68 -14.70
N TYR A 42 -5.15 -13.44 -15.50
CA TYR A 42 -5.28 -13.31 -16.94
C TYR A 42 -5.06 -14.64 -17.66
N THR A 43 -5.80 -14.86 -18.74
CA THR A 43 -5.54 -15.94 -19.67
C THR A 43 -4.41 -15.56 -20.64
N GLU A 44 -3.73 -16.56 -21.21
CA GLU A 44 -2.71 -16.31 -22.23
C GLU A 44 -3.28 -15.51 -23.42
N ASP A 45 -4.53 -15.79 -23.83
CA ASP A 45 -5.21 -15.05 -24.90
C ASP A 45 -5.43 -13.57 -24.55
N ALA A 46 -5.73 -13.26 -23.29
CA ALA A 46 -5.86 -11.88 -22.84
C ALA A 46 -4.51 -11.14 -22.90
N ILE A 47 -3.43 -11.80 -22.53
CA ILE A 47 -2.07 -11.27 -22.62
C ILE A 47 -1.67 -11.01 -24.07
N LEU A 48 -1.92 -11.98 -24.96
CA LEU A 48 -1.64 -11.83 -26.39
C LEU A 48 -2.53 -10.75 -27.03
N GLY A 49 -3.80 -10.66 -26.60
CA GLY A 49 -4.71 -9.58 -27.00
C GLY A 49 -4.19 -8.19 -26.63
N ALA A 50 -3.70 -8.03 -25.39
CA ALA A 50 -3.11 -6.77 -24.93
C ALA A 50 -1.79 -6.43 -25.64
N LEU A 51 -0.99 -7.44 -26.00
CA LEU A 51 0.20 -7.26 -26.80
C LEU A 51 -0.15 -6.65 -28.18
N GLY A 52 -1.24 -7.11 -28.80
CA GLY A 52 -1.74 -6.60 -30.06
C GLY A 52 -0.73 -6.70 -31.20
N VAL A 53 -0.01 -7.83 -31.30
CA VAL A 53 0.91 -8.18 -32.37
C VAL A 53 0.35 -9.42 -33.06
N PRO A 54 -0.10 -9.33 -34.34
CA PRO A 54 -0.61 -10.49 -35.05
C PRO A 54 0.52 -11.43 -35.51
N VAL A 55 0.17 -12.71 -35.71
CA VAL A 55 1.05 -13.68 -36.37
C VAL A 55 1.38 -13.17 -37.76
N GLY A 56 2.64 -13.25 -38.16
CA GLY A 56 3.15 -12.76 -39.45
C GLY A 56 3.63 -11.31 -39.44
N GLU A 57 3.45 -10.56 -38.36
CA GLU A 57 4.03 -9.24 -38.22
C GLU A 57 5.55 -9.31 -38.07
N ASN A 58 6.25 -8.31 -38.61
CA ASN A 58 7.71 -8.27 -38.48
C ASN A 58 8.11 -7.86 -37.05
N MET A 59 8.97 -8.67 -36.42
CA MET A 59 9.44 -8.43 -35.03
C MET A 59 10.11 -7.08 -34.83
N PHE A 60 10.66 -6.47 -35.89
CA PHE A 60 11.39 -5.21 -35.79
C PHE A 60 10.52 -3.98 -36.12
N GLN A 61 9.25 -4.16 -36.49
CA GLN A 61 8.35 -3.04 -36.82
C GLN A 61 7.73 -2.37 -35.61
N PHE A 62 7.73 -3.02 -34.45
CA PHE A 62 7.17 -2.45 -33.22
C PHE A 62 8.24 -2.26 -32.13
N SER A 63 7.99 -1.32 -31.24
CA SER A 63 8.81 -1.11 -30.06
C SER A 63 8.38 -2.06 -28.93
N ALA A 64 9.26 -2.97 -28.52
CA ALA A 64 9.00 -3.86 -27.38
C ALA A 64 8.73 -3.04 -26.11
N ALA A 65 9.58 -2.06 -25.79
CA ALA A 65 9.43 -1.23 -24.61
C ALA A 65 8.10 -0.45 -24.56
N GLN A 66 7.57 -0.02 -25.72
CA GLN A 66 6.26 0.64 -25.77
C GLN A 66 5.12 -0.37 -25.53
N LYS A 67 5.23 -1.57 -26.11
CA LYS A 67 4.25 -2.65 -25.89
C LYS A 67 4.25 -3.10 -24.43
N GLU A 68 5.41 -3.29 -23.83
CA GLU A 68 5.58 -3.63 -22.41
C GLU A 68 4.85 -2.62 -21.52
N LYS A 69 5.11 -1.31 -21.69
CA LYS A 69 4.43 -0.26 -20.95
C LYS A 69 2.91 -0.30 -21.13
N ASN A 70 2.45 -0.46 -22.38
CA ASN A 70 1.02 -0.51 -22.66
C ASN A 70 0.36 -1.72 -22.03
N MET A 71 1.03 -2.88 -22.04
CA MET A 71 0.53 -4.12 -21.42
C MET A 71 0.42 -3.97 -19.91
N VAL A 72 1.44 -3.42 -19.24
CA VAL A 72 1.44 -3.19 -17.78
C VAL A 72 0.28 -2.27 -17.38
N VAL A 73 -0.05 -1.26 -18.19
CA VAL A 73 -1.20 -0.37 -17.94
C VAL A 73 -2.53 -1.06 -18.23
N SER A 74 -2.63 -1.79 -19.34
CA SER A 74 -3.88 -2.45 -19.76
C SER A 74 -4.24 -3.67 -18.94
N LEU A 75 -3.24 -4.28 -18.28
CA LEU A 75 -3.37 -5.46 -17.43
C LEU A 75 -2.86 -5.13 -16.01
N PRO A 76 -3.70 -4.47 -15.17
CA PRO A 76 -3.28 -3.98 -13.87
C PRO A 76 -2.72 -5.05 -12.93
N TYR A 77 -3.15 -6.31 -13.07
CA TYR A 77 -2.68 -7.44 -12.27
C TYR A 77 -1.40 -8.11 -12.79
N LEU A 78 -0.70 -7.48 -13.74
CA LEU A 78 0.68 -7.82 -14.08
C LEU A 78 1.62 -6.73 -13.55
N GLU A 79 2.56 -7.08 -12.70
CA GLU A 79 3.54 -6.13 -12.15
C GLU A 79 4.55 -5.74 -13.21
N ARG A 80 5.06 -6.73 -13.93
CA ARG A 80 6.08 -6.51 -14.96
C ARG A 80 5.85 -7.38 -16.19
N VAL A 81 6.15 -6.81 -17.35
CA VAL A 81 6.12 -7.49 -18.63
C VAL A 81 7.42 -7.18 -19.35
N GLU A 82 8.06 -8.21 -19.91
CA GLU A 82 9.26 -8.09 -20.74
C GLU A 82 9.07 -8.84 -22.05
N ILE A 83 9.33 -8.18 -23.19
CA ILE A 83 9.17 -8.75 -24.51
C ILE A 83 10.55 -9.03 -25.09
N ARG A 84 10.86 -10.30 -25.29
CA ARG A 84 12.12 -10.75 -25.88
C ARG A 84 11.91 -11.37 -27.26
N ARG A 85 12.75 -10.99 -28.20
CA ARG A 85 12.77 -11.56 -29.55
C ARG A 85 13.71 -12.75 -29.59
N ARG A 86 13.18 -13.94 -29.85
CA ARG A 86 13.96 -15.16 -30.03
C ARG A 86 13.94 -15.51 -31.52
N LEU A 87 15.00 -15.12 -32.20
CA LEU A 87 15.15 -15.32 -33.64
C LEU A 87 15.13 -16.83 -34.02
N PRO A 88 14.58 -17.23 -35.16
CA PRO A 88 14.16 -16.33 -36.25
C PRO A 88 12.72 -15.80 -36.12
N SER A 89 11.78 -16.49 -35.42
CA SER A 89 10.34 -16.25 -35.56
C SER A 89 9.54 -16.33 -34.24
N THR A 90 10.20 -16.42 -33.08
CA THR A 90 9.51 -16.55 -31.78
C THR A 90 9.55 -15.25 -31.00
N LEU A 91 8.39 -14.81 -30.54
CA LEU A 91 8.26 -13.70 -29.57
C LEU A 91 7.98 -14.29 -28.19
N VAL A 92 8.88 -14.01 -27.25
CA VAL A 92 8.75 -14.45 -25.85
C VAL A 92 8.24 -13.29 -25.02
N ILE A 93 7.15 -13.50 -24.32
CA ILE A 93 6.54 -12.56 -23.38
C ILE A 93 6.80 -13.10 -22.00
N ARG A 94 7.60 -12.41 -21.21
CA ARG A 94 7.82 -12.73 -19.80
C ARG A 94 6.91 -11.88 -18.96
N VAL A 95 6.24 -12.52 -18.02
CA VAL A 95 5.25 -11.88 -17.16
C VAL A 95 5.56 -12.16 -15.71
N GLU A 96 5.19 -11.20 -14.87
CA GLU A 96 5.22 -11.29 -13.42
C GLU A 96 3.87 -10.80 -12.90
N PRO A 97 3.07 -11.64 -12.21
CA PRO A 97 1.81 -11.22 -11.67
C PRO A 97 2.01 -10.22 -10.53
N ALA A 98 1.13 -9.23 -10.45
CA ALA A 98 1.04 -8.31 -9.32
C ALA A 98 0.25 -8.99 -8.18
N VAL A 99 0.76 -8.84 -6.96
CA VAL A 99 0.11 -9.35 -5.74
C VAL A 99 -0.53 -8.20 -5.01
N GLU A 100 -1.80 -8.34 -4.63
CA GLU A 100 -2.49 -7.38 -3.77
C GLU A 100 -1.80 -7.33 -2.40
N THR A 101 -1.21 -6.19 -2.05
CA THR A 101 -0.37 -6.06 -0.87
C THR A 101 -0.85 -4.97 0.07
N TRP A 102 -1.37 -3.86 -0.48
CA TRP A 102 -1.80 -2.70 0.27
C TRP A 102 -3.17 -2.23 -0.19
N CYS A 103 -3.88 -1.52 0.66
CA CYS A 103 -4.98 -0.68 0.21
C CYS A 103 -4.75 0.77 0.65
N ALA A 104 -5.27 1.72 -0.13
CA ALA A 104 -5.17 3.15 0.19
C ALA A 104 -6.51 3.83 -0.02
N GLN A 105 -6.81 4.81 0.82
CA GLN A 105 -8.00 5.63 0.66
C GLN A 105 -7.70 6.83 -0.24
N SER A 106 -8.59 7.10 -1.20
CA SER A 106 -8.52 8.27 -2.09
C SER A 106 -9.89 8.91 -2.23
N ASP A 107 -9.96 10.09 -2.81
CA ASP A 107 -11.23 10.77 -3.14
C ASP A 107 -12.12 9.96 -4.10
N SER A 108 -11.52 9.06 -4.88
CA SER A 108 -12.21 8.19 -5.85
C SER A 108 -12.65 6.85 -5.26
N GLY A 109 -12.40 6.60 -3.98
CA GLY A 109 -12.67 5.36 -3.29
C GLY A 109 -11.39 4.66 -2.80
N TRP A 110 -11.52 3.37 -2.51
CA TRP A 110 -10.41 2.53 -2.05
C TRP A 110 -9.62 1.96 -3.21
N LEU A 111 -8.32 2.09 -3.13
CA LEU A 111 -7.37 1.55 -4.10
C LEU A 111 -6.81 0.24 -3.56
N THR A 112 -6.76 -0.79 -4.40
CA THR A 112 -5.96 -1.99 -4.16
C THR A 112 -4.62 -1.81 -4.86
N LEU A 113 -3.53 -1.96 -4.12
CA LEU A 113 -2.17 -1.70 -4.60
C LEU A 113 -1.31 -2.95 -4.55
N SER A 114 -0.39 -3.07 -5.51
CA SER A 114 0.67 -4.07 -5.46
C SER A 114 1.77 -3.67 -4.47
N ASP A 115 2.75 -4.54 -4.28
CA ASP A 115 3.95 -4.27 -3.47
C ASP A 115 4.72 -3.03 -3.96
N GLY A 116 4.79 -2.83 -5.27
CA GLY A 116 5.39 -1.65 -5.90
C GLY A 116 4.47 -0.43 -5.96
N LEU A 117 3.35 -0.41 -5.22
CA LEU A 117 2.35 0.66 -5.20
C LEU A 117 1.68 0.93 -6.57
N LYS A 118 1.55 -0.10 -7.40
CA LYS A 118 0.76 -0.03 -8.61
C LYS A 118 -0.72 -0.18 -8.28
N ILE A 119 -1.57 0.67 -8.84
CA ILE A 119 -3.01 0.62 -8.65
C ILE A 119 -3.59 -0.52 -9.47
N MET A 120 -4.05 -1.57 -8.80
CA MET A 120 -4.61 -2.76 -9.43
C MET A 120 -6.11 -2.61 -9.65
N LYS A 121 -6.82 -2.07 -8.66
CA LYS A 121 -8.26 -1.91 -8.66
C LYS A 121 -8.68 -0.67 -7.87
N ILE A 122 -9.80 -0.08 -8.26
CA ILE A 122 -10.49 0.99 -7.51
C ILE A 122 -11.86 0.45 -7.12
N SER A 123 -12.25 0.55 -5.86
CA SER A 123 -13.51 0.05 -5.31
C SER A 123 -14.13 1.06 -4.35
N GLU A 124 -15.45 1.00 -4.16
CA GLU A 124 -16.15 1.85 -3.20
C GLU A 124 -15.92 1.39 -1.75
N GLU A 125 -15.72 0.09 -1.56
CA GLU A 125 -15.51 -0.52 -0.25
C GLU A 125 -14.03 -0.85 -0.01
N GLN A 126 -13.62 -0.79 1.26
CA GLN A 126 -12.27 -1.16 1.68
C GLN A 126 -12.02 -2.65 1.40
N PRO A 127 -10.92 -2.99 0.71
CA PRO A 127 -10.48 -4.37 0.57
C PRO A 127 -10.19 -5.01 1.93
N GLN A 128 -10.74 -6.20 2.15
CA GLN A 128 -10.54 -6.94 3.40
C GLN A 128 -9.17 -7.62 3.42
N GLY A 129 -8.53 -7.61 4.59
CA GLY A 129 -7.29 -8.36 4.82
C GLY A 129 -6.02 -7.69 4.25
N LEU A 130 -6.12 -6.49 3.69
CA LEU A 130 -4.96 -5.72 3.26
C LEU A 130 -4.66 -4.60 4.24
N PRO A 131 -3.39 -4.37 4.58
CA PRO A 131 -2.99 -3.22 5.38
C PRO A 131 -3.30 -1.91 4.66
N ALA A 132 -3.82 -0.93 5.41
CA ALA A 132 -4.30 0.33 4.87
C ALA A 132 -3.26 1.44 4.95
N LEU A 133 -3.06 2.15 3.85
CA LEU A 133 -2.29 3.40 3.77
C LEU A 133 -3.29 4.56 3.85
N LEU A 134 -3.26 5.31 4.93
CA LEU A 134 -4.22 6.36 5.26
C LEU A 134 -3.54 7.74 5.30
N GLY A 135 -4.28 8.80 4.95
CA GLY A 135 -3.78 10.17 5.01
C GLY A 135 -2.81 10.54 3.88
N LEU A 136 -2.81 9.78 2.79
CA LEU A 136 -2.05 10.12 1.59
C LEU A 136 -2.88 11.03 0.69
N ASP A 137 -2.28 12.14 0.25
CA ASP A 137 -2.88 13.02 -0.78
C ASP A 137 -2.58 12.44 -2.17
N ILE A 138 -3.52 11.65 -2.69
CA ILE A 138 -3.33 10.85 -3.91
C ILE A 138 -3.82 11.62 -5.13
N GLU A 139 -2.92 11.88 -6.09
CA GLU A 139 -3.24 12.56 -7.34
C GLU A 139 -3.91 11.61 -8.34
N ALA A 140 -5.15 11.90 -8.74
CA ALA A 140 -5.90 11.29 -9.85
C ALA A 140 -5.62 9.78 -10.08
N PRO A 141 -6.05 8.90 -9.19
CA PRO A 141 -5.71 7.48 -9.26
C PRO A 141 -6.34 6.81 -10.49
N VAL A 142 -5.55 6.03 -11.23
CA VAL A 142 -5.99 5.27 -12.41
C VAL A 142 -5.42 3.86 -12.34
N ALA A 143 -6.27 2.85 -12.50
CA ALA A 143 -5.83 1.44 -12.53
C ALA A 143 -4.79 1.20 -13.63
N GLY A 144 -3.77 0.41 -13.31
CA GLY A 144 -2.64 0.12 -14.19
C GLY A 144 -1.46 1.09 -14.07
N TYR A 145 -1.63 2.22 -13.39
CA TYR A 145 -0.56 3.18 -13.12
C TYR A 145 -0.06 3.06 -11.69
N TYR A 146 1.17 3.52 -11.46
CA TYR A 146 1.73 3.61 -10.11
C TYR A 146 1.11 4.79 -9.35
N LEU A 147 0.99 4.64 -8.05
CA LEU A 147 0.51 5.67 -7.14
C LEU A 147 1.33 6.96 -7.31
N LYS A 148 0.64 8.08 -7.29
CA LYS A 148 1.27 9.41 -7.29
C LYS A 148 0.65 10.23 -6.17
N LEU A 149 1.50 10.96 -5.46
CA LEU A 149 1.09 11.89 -4.43
C LEU A 149 1.13 13.32 -4.97
N ALA A 150 0.19 14.14 -4.51
CA ALA A 150 0.20 15.55 -4.78
C ALA A 150 1.43 16.20 -4.13
N THR A 151 2.19 16.94 -4.90
CA THR A 151 3.33 17.69 -4.36
C THR A 151 2.84 18.99 -3.73
N PRO A 152 3.16 19.27 -2.46
CA PRO A 152 2.63 20.45 -1.75
C PRO A 152 3.03 21.80 -2.33
N ASN A 153 3.76 21.84 -3.43
CA ASN A 153 4.27 23.06 -4.05
C ASN A 153 3.77 23.32 -5.49
N ALA A 154 2.67 22.71 -5.91
CA ALA A 154 1.96 23.17 -7.11
C ALA A 154 1.12 24.40 -6.74
N THR A 155 1.79 25.56 -6.56
CA THR A 155 1.13 26.85 -6.50
C THR A 155 0.22 26.96 -7.72
N ALA A 156 -1.09 26.92 -7.49
CA ALA A 156 -2.08 27.23 -8.49
C ALA A 156 -1.68 28.58 -9.09
N THR A 157 -1.20 28.58 -10.31
CA THR A 157 -1.02 29.82 -11.07
C THR A 157 -2.39 30.46 -11.19
N PRO A 158 -2.65 31.63 -10.57
CA PRO A 158 -3.91 32.32 -10.79
C PRO A 158 -3.99 32.68 -12.26
N ALA A 159 -5.09 32.30 -12.89
CA ALA A 159 -5.40 32.69 -14.25
C ALA A 159 -5.15 34.20 -14.45
N PRO A 160 -4.54 34.62 -15.55
CA PRO A 160 -4.27 36.03 -15.78
C PRO A 160 -5.59 36.79 -15.96
N ALA A 161 -5.97 37.55 -14.95
CA ALA A 161 -6.97 38.61 -15.11
C ALA A 161 -6.38 39.67 -16.02
N ALA A 162 -6.95 39.78 -17.21
CA ALA A 162 -6.64 40.86 -18.13
C ALA A 162 -7.01 42.20 -17.50
N SER A 163 -6.02 43.11 -17.38
CA SER A 163 -6.21 44.55 -17.56
C SER A 163 -4.89 45.31 -17.36
N GLY A 164 -4.31 45.78 -18.42
CA GLY A 164 -4.11 47.15 -18.81
C GLY A 164 -3.04 47.98 -18.09
N VAL A 165 -2.05 48.32 -18.90
CA VAL A 165 -1.29 49.62 -19.06
C VAL A 165 -0.19 50.02 -18.08
N SER A 166 0.92 50.24 -18.71
CA SER A 166 1.87 51.36 -18.68
C SER A 166 3.16 51.26 -17.86
N ALA A 167 4.18 51.29 -18.68
CA ALA A 167 5.56 51.66 -18.51
C ALA A 167 5.99 52.52 -17.29
N ALA A 168 7.12 52.09 -16.69
CA ALA A 168 8.24 52.99 -16.41
C ALA A 168 9.51 52.22 -16.09
N GLN A 169 10.52 52.48 -16.85
CA GLN A 169 11.92 52.11 -16.73
C GLN A 169 12.53 52.70 -15.45
N SER A 170 13.30 51.94 -14.71
CA SER A 170 14.47 52.47 -13.98
C SER A 170 15.47 51.39 -13.69
N THR A 171 16.63 51.66 -14.11
CA THR A 171 17.93 51.01 -14.03
C THR A 171 18.50 50.89 -12.62
N ALA A 172 19.34 49.86 -12.47
CA ALA A 172 20.57 49.77 -11.67
C ALA A 172 20.42 49.35 -10.20
N SER A 173 20.99 48.27 -9.79
CA SER A 173 22.38 48.07 -9.41
C SER A 173 22.55 46.74 -8.69
N SER A 174 23.52 46.01 -9.14
CA SER A 174 24.17 44.88 -8.55
C SER A 174 24.52 45.07 -7.08
N SER A 175 24.11 44.12 -6.22
CA SER A 175 24.89 43.74 -5.06
C SER A 175 24.77 42.25 -4.84
N SER A 176 25.83 41.58 -5.16
CA SER A 176 26.10 40.19 -4.83
C SER A 176 26.15 40.05 -3.31
N SER A 177 25.18 39.36 -2.75
CA SER A 177 25.32 38.68 -1.46
C SER A 177 25.13 37.21 -1.69
N SER A 178 26.25 36.49 -1.70
CA SER A 178 26.33 35.06 -1.62
C SER A 178 25.76 34.60 -0.28
N THR A 179 24.49 34.29 -0.30
CA THR A 179 23.90 33.41 0.73
C THR A 179 23.87 32.03 0.12
N SER A 180 24.70 31.15 0.69
CA SER A 180 24.63 29.71 0.47
C SER A 180 23.26 29.22 0.94
N GLY A 181 22.28 29.36 0.06
CA GLY A 181 21.03 28.64 0.16
C GLY A 181 21.32 27.21 -0.24
N SER A 182 21.27 26.30 0.70
CA SER A 182 21.09 24.89 0.42
C SER A 182 19.96 24.79 -0.61
N GLU A 183 20.26 24.29 -1.81
CA GLU A 183 19.28 23.83 -2.77
C GLU A 183 18.53 22.70 -2.05
N GLN A 184 17.40 23.06 -1.49
CA GLN A 184 16.40 22.13 -1.01
C GLN A 184 15.80 21.53 -2.28
N SER A 185 16.39 20.45 -2.78
CA SER A 185 15.74 19.56 -3.75
C SER A 185 14.33 19.37 -3.25
N ALA A 186 13.34 19.69 -4.07
CA ALA A 186 11.96 19.39 -3.77
C ALA A 186 11.90 17.89 -3.47
N HIS A 187 11.72 17.55 -2.20
CA HIS A 187 11.66 16.18 -1.75
C HIS A 187 10.35 15.59 -2.26
N ASP A 188 10.43 14.48 -2.99
CA ASP A 188 9.23 13.81 -3.49
C ASP A 188 8.60 13.04 -2.31
N PRO A 189 7.35 13.35 -1.93
CA PRO A 189 6.67 12.65 -0.84
C PRO A 189 6.55 11.13 -1.12
N MET A 190 6.62 10.72 -2.38
CA MET A 190 6.64 9.31 -2.77
C MET A 190 7.91 8.59 -2.30
N ASP A 191 9.05 9.28 -2.26
CA ASP A 191 10.32 8.72 -1.77
C ASP A 191 10.24 8.37 -0.27
N ASP A 192 9.56 9.20 0.52
CA ASP A 192 9.33 8.95 1.94
C ASP A 192 8.44 7.73 2.18
N VAL A 193 7.35 7.62 1.42
CA VAL A 193 6.45 6.45 1.48
C VAL A 193 7.21 5.18 1.12
N ASN A 194 7.91 5.17 -0.02
CA ASN A 194 8.67 4.01 -0.46
C ASN A 194 9.73 3.60 0.57
N ARG A 195 10.44 4.58 1.14
CA ARG A 195 11.44 4.31 2.17
C ARG A 195 10.84 3.70 3.43
N LEU A 196 9.68 4.18 3.89
CA LEU A 196 8.98 3.61 5.04
C LEU A 196 8.60 2.15 4.78
N LEU A 197 7.98 1.86 3.63
CA LEU A 197 7.56 0.51 3.26
C LEU A 197 8.75 -0.45 3.12
N GLU A 198 9.86 0.00 2.53
CA GLU A 198 11.11 -0.75 2.43
C GLU A 198 11.69 -1.09 3.81
N LEU A 199 11.65 -0.14 4.75
CA LEU A 199 12.13 -0.36 6.11
C LEU A 199 11.22 -1.33 6.88
N LEU A 200 9.89 -1.23 6.75
CA LEU A 200 8.98 -2.20 7.35
C LEU A 200 9.21 -3.62 6.82
N TRP A 201 9.52 -3.75 5.54
CA TRP A 201 9.91 -5.04 4.95
C TRP A 201 11.27 -5.52 5.49
N THR A 202 12.28 -4.64 5.53
CA THR A 202 13.64 -4.96 5.96
C THR A 202 13.70 -5.45 7.41
N TYR A 203 12.85 -4.88 8.28
CA TYR A 203 12.77 -5.23 9.68
C TYR A 203 11.61 -6.19 10.02
N GLU A 204 11.07 -6.89 9.01
CA GLU A 204 10.06 -7.95 9.16
C GLU A 204 8.77 -7.51 9.89
N LEU A 205 8.41 -6.22 9.77
CA LEU A 205 7.19 -5.66 10.36
C LEU A 205 6.01 -5.60 9.39
N LYS A 206 6.26 -5.78 8.08
CA LYS A 206 5.28 -5.58 7.02
C LYS A 206 4.07 -6.51 7.16
N ASP A 207 4.31 -7.80 7.37
CA ASP A 207 3.27 -8.84 7.36
C ASP A 207 2.31 -8.70 8.56
N ASP A 208 2.79 -8.11 9.64
CA ASP A 208 2.03 -7.84 10.86
C ASP A 208 1.49 -6.41 10.92
N CYS A 209 1.80 -5.58 9.92
CA CYS A 209 1.28 -4.22 9.83
C CYS A 209 -0.18 -4.24 9.38
N THR A 210 -1.05 -3.54 10.13
CA THR A 210 -2.49 -3.48 9.81
C THR A 210 -2.85 -2.17 9.11
N SER A 211 -2.24 -1.08 9.49
CA SER A 211 -2.43 0.24 8.87
C SER A 211 -1.24 1.14 9.11
N ILE A 212 -1.05 2.08 8.18
CA ILE A 212 -0.05 3.14 8.28
C ILE A 212 -0.80 4.46 8.07
N GLN A 213 -0.65 5.37 9.01
CA GLN A 213 -1.20 6.72 8.93
C GLN A 213 -0.10 7.70 8.54
N PHE A 214 -0.28 8.33 7.41
CA PHE A 214 0.51 9.45 6.95
C PHE A 214 -0.26 10.73 7.30
N GLY A 215 0.13 11.42 8.35
CA GLY A 215 -0.50 12.66 8.78
C GLY A 215 0.41 13.86 8.53
N ASP A 216 -0.11 15.05 8.87
CA ASP A 216 0.69 16.27 8.85
C ASP A 216 1.87 16.13 9.80
N SER A 217 2.98 16.73 9.45
CA SER A 217 4.34 16.85 10.02
C SER A 217 4.75 16.07 11.28
N ASN A 218 3.84 15.56 12.11
CA ASN A 218 4.14 14.86 13.37
C ASN A 218 3.23 13.67 13.66
N GLU A 219 2.40 13.25 12.73
CA GLU A 219 1.39 12.19 12.95
C GLU A 219 1.66 10.90 12.18
N LEU A 220 2.92 10.65 11.82
CA LEU A 220 3.30 9.39 11.19
C LEU A 220 3.28 8.27 12.22
N TYR A 221 2.43 7.27 12.01
CA TYR A 221 2.39 6.07 12.84
C TYR A 221 1.95 4.84 12.03
N PHE A 222 2.19 3.66 12.57
CA PHE A 222 1.61 2.42 12.06
C PHE A 222 1.03 1.57 13.20
N ILE A 223 0.08 0.71 12.84
CA ILE A 223 -0.52 -0.25 13.75
C ILE A 223 0.06 -1.63 13.47
N TYR A 224 0.59 -2.26 14.51
CA TYR A 224 1.19 -3.59 14.47
C TYR A 224 0.27 -4.61 15.14
N GLN A 225 -0.11 -5.68 14.41
CA GLN A 225 -0.96 -6.78 14.89
C GLN A 225 -2.27 -6.34 15.58
N ASN A 226 -2.84 -5.19 15.23
CA ASN A 226 -3.96 -4.56 15.93
C ASN A 226 -3.76 -4.40 17.45
N ARG A 227 -2.53 -4.48 17.96
CA ARG A 227 -2.21 -4.42 19.41
C ARG A 227 -1.26 -3.28 19.79
N ALA A 228 -0.41 -2.85 18.90
CA ALA A 228 0.56 -1.79 19.17
C ALA A 228 0.46 -0.66 18.15
N LYS A 229 0.21 0.57 18.63
CA LYS A 229 0.33 1.79 17.85
C LYS A 229 1.75 2.32 17.97
N VAL A 230 2.49 2.38 16.89
CA VAL A 230 3.88 2.84 16.86
C VAL A 230 3.96 4.24 16.30
N LEU A 231 4.21 5.22 17.16
CA LEU A 231 4.36 6.63 16.80
C LEU A 231 5.78 6.89 16.30
N LEU A 232 5.92 7.20 15.03
CA LEU A 232 7.19 7.57 14.40
C LEU A 232 7.38 9.10 14.36
N GLY A 233 6.30 9.85 14.41
CA GLY A 233 6.27 11.31 14.34
C GLY A 233 6.63 11.82 12.94
N THR A 234 7.92 11.96 12.64
CA THR A 234 8.42 12.46 11.36
C THR A 234 9.25 11.42 10.61
N PHE A 235 9.52 11.66 9.33
CA PHE A 235 10.39 10.82 8.50
C PHE A 235 11.89 10.93 8.86
N ASN A 236 12.26 11.84 9.76
CA ASN A 236 13.65 11.98 10.19
C ASN A 236 14.11 10.75 10.96
N ASN A 237 15.31 10.24 10.63
CA ASN A 237 15.94 9.07 11.26
C ASN A 237 15.05 7.81 11.27
N LEU A 238 14.23 7.65 10.23
CA LEU A 238 13.21 6.60 10.12
C LEU A 238 13.78 5.20 10.30
N ASP A 239 14.95 4.92 9.68
CA ASP A 239 15.65 3.63 9.82
C ASP A 239 15.91 3.27 11.29
N TYR A 240 16.45 4.22 12.06
CA TYR A 240 16.74 3.99 13.48
C TYR A 240 15.48 3.79 14.32
N LYS A 241 14.42 4.57 14.04
CA LYS A 241 13.14 4.46 14.73
C LYS A 241 12.47 3.11 14.47
N ILE A 242 12.41 2.68 13.20
CA ILE A 242 11.79 1.41 12.81
C ILE A 242 12.60 0.23 13.34
N LYS A 243 13.93 0.26 13.21
CA LYS A 243 14.82 -0.75 13.79
C LYS A 243 14.59 -0.93 15.28
N PHE A 244 14.47 0.19 16.01
CA PHE A 244 14.23 0.15 17.45
C PHE A 244 12.84 -0.37 17.79
N ALA A 245 11.82 0.06 17.04
CA ALA A 245 10.46 -0.45 17.18
C ALA A 245 10.40 -1.96 16.93
N ALA A 246 11.05 -2.45 15.87
CA ALA A 246 11.13 -3.87 15.55
C ALA A 246 11.76 -4.67 16.70
N TYR A 247 12.88 -4.21 17.24
CA TYR A 247 13.54 -4.85 18.38
C TYR A 247 12.60 -5.02 19.59
N LEU A 248 11.80 -3.98 19.89
CA LEU A 248 10.85 -4.02 21.01
C LEU A 248 9.61 -4.89 20.70
N LEU A 249 9.12 -4.87 19.46
CA LEU A 249 7.90 -5.58 19.06
C LEU A 249 8.14 -7.09 18.86
N HIS A 250 9.29 -7.48 18.30
CA HIS A 250 9.68 -8.89 18.16
C HIS A 250 10.04 -9.55 19.49
N ASN A 251 10.49 -8.74 20.47
CA ASN A 251 10.77 -9.17 21.85
C ASN A 251 11.58 -10.47 21.98
N GLU A 252 12.52 -10.71 21.09
CA GLU A 252 13.30 -11.95 21.02
C GLU A 252 14.08 -12.27 22.29
N ASP A 253 14.53 -11.23 23.01
CA ASP A 253 15.31 -11.36 24.25
C ASP A 253 14.46 -11.22 25.53
N GLY A 254 13.12 -11.11 25.40
CA GLY A 254 12.18 -10.97 26.50
C GLY A 254 12.22 -9.63 27.24
N LYS A 255 12.87 -8.60 26.64
CA LYS A 255 12.96 -7.25 27.21
C LYS A 255 12.11 -6.22 26.47
N GLY A 256 11.42 -6.65 25.43
CA GLY A 256 10.50 -5.84 24.64
C GLY A 256 9.06 -5.89 25.13
N ILE A 257 8.13 -5.67 24.20
CA ILE A 257 6.68 -5.66 24.45
C ILE A 257 6.13 -7.07 24.28
N GLY A 258 5.42 -7.58 25.29
CA GLY A 258 4.84 -8.93 25.23
C GLY A 258 3.77 -9.07 24.12
N ASP A 259 3.61 -10.27 23.56
CA ASP A 259 2.71 -10.54 22.42
C ASP A 259 1.23 -10.26 22.72
N THR A 260 0.84 -10.29 23.98
CA THR A 260 -0.53 -10.00 24.43
C THR A 260 -0.74 -8.59 24.93
N GLU A 261 0.33 -7.80 25.05
CA GLU A 261 0.26 -6.43 25.52
C GLU A 261 -0.28 -5.50 24.43
N GLN A 262 -1.22 -4.63 24.83
CA GLN A 262 -1.77 -3.59 23.97
C GLN A 262 -1.34 -2.21 24.45
N GLY A 263 -1.06 -1.30 23.52
CA GLY A 263 -0.67 0.04 23.89
C GLY A 263 -0.04 0.84 22.76
N THR A 264 0.54 1.97 23.14
CA THR A 264 1.24 2.89 22.23
C THR A 264 2.73 2.89 22.54
N LEU A 265 3.52 2.60 21.51
CA LEU A 265 4.97 2.73 21.52
C LEU A 265 5.35 4.04 20.82
N ASP A 266 5.86 4.98 21.59
CA ASP A 266 6.33 6.26 21.05
C ASP A 266 7.85 6.22 20.84
N VAL A 267 8.28 6.25 19.59
CA VAL A 267 9.69 6.36 19.16
C VAL A 267 9.94 7.67 18.41
N SER A 268 9.03 8.63 18.50
CA SER A 268 9.13 9.93 17.82
C SER A 268 10.17 10.85 18.44
N HIS A 269 10.38 10.73 19.77
CA HIS A 269 11.20 11.62 20.54
C HIS A 269 12.69 11.28 20.44
N GLN A 270 13.44 12.20 19.85
CA GLN A 270 14.90 12.14 19.76
C GLN A 270 15.51 13.16 20.69
N LEU A 271 16.50 12.75 21.49
CA LEU A 271 17.26 13.62 22.35
C LEU A 271 18.30 14.44 21.53
N GLU A 272 18.85 15.50 22.13
CA GLU A 272 19.85 16.36 21.49
C GLU A 272 21.12 15.61 21.06
N ASP A 273 21.45 14.50 21.73
CA ASP A 273 22.56 13.62 21.40
C ASP A 273 22.28 12.64 20.24
N GLY A 274 21.05 12.69 19.66
CA GLY A 274 20.60 11.82 18.61
C GLY A 274 20.07 10.46 19.06
N SER A 275 20.07 10.17 20.36
CA SER A 275 19.50 8.94 20.91
C SER A 275 17.97 9.00 20.95
N LEU A 276 17.30 7.85 20.79
CA LEU A 276 15.84 7.74 20.96
C LEU A 276 15.51 7.49 22.42
N ARG A 277 14.43 8.09 22.89
CA ARG A 277 13.83 7.80 24.18
C ARG A 277 12.45 7.15 23.96
N PRO A 278 12.39 5.84 23.72
CA PRO A 278 11.13 5.16 23.51
C PRO A 278 10.31 5.17 24.80
N THR A 279 9.00 5.30 24.65
CA THR A 279 8.04 5.23 25.74
C THR A 279 6.94 4.26 25.37
N TRP A 280 6.70 3.28 26.23
CA TRP A 280 5.56 2.38 26.12
C TRP A 280 4.45 2.82 27.07
N SER A 281 3.25 3.01 26.52
CA SER A 281 2.05 3.38 27.28
C SER A 281 1.00 2.27 27.06
N PRO A 282 0.79 1.39 28.05
CA PRO A 282 -0.26 0.37 27.98
C PRO A 282 -1.64 1.01 27.83
N GLY A 283 -2.48 0.44 26.97
CA GLY A 283 -3.83 0.94 26.71
C GLY A 283 -4.48 0.18 25.56
N SER A 284 -5.80 0.28 25.42
CA SER A 284 -6.49 -0.28 24.26
C SER A 284 -6.34 0.64 23.05
N ILE A 285 -6.05 0.06 21.90
CA ILE A 285 -6.09 0.77 20.62
C ILE A 285 -7.55 0.84 20.19
N THR A 286 -8.08 2.06 20.04
CA THR A 286 -9.46 2.25 19.58
C THR A 286 -9.55 2.08 18.06
N ALA A 287 -10.67 1.54 17.58
CA ALA A 287 -10.94 1.39 16.15
C ALA A 287 -10.88 2.72 15.37
N SER A 288 -10.99 3.86 16.04
CA SER A 288 -10.75 5.19 15.44
C SER A 288 -9.30 5.42 15.00
N ASP A 289 -8.36 4.68 15.56
CA ASP A 289 -6.95 4.74 15.15
C ASP A 289 -6.70 3.97 13.85
N SER A 290 -7.63 3.07 13.47
CA SER A 290 -7.52 2.23 12.27
C SER A 290 -8.29 2.77 11.05
N ALA A 291 -9.20 3.74 11.25
CA ALA A 291 -10.02 4.30 10.18
C ALA A 291 -10.52 5.70 10.57
N GLN A 292 -9.76 6.73 10.33
CA GLN A 292 -10.33 8.07 10.29
C GLN A 292 -11.04 8.28 8.96
N THR A 293 -12.34 7.98 8.96
CA THR A 293 -13.25 8.49 7.96
C THR A 293 -13.38 10.00 8.21
N SER A 294 -12.78 10.80 7.35
CA SER A 294 -12.98 12.25 7.34
C SER A 294 -14.40 12.55 6.86
N THR A 295 -15.35 12.67 7.78
CA THR A 295 -16.54 13.46 7.58
C THR A 295 -16.22 14.88 7.99
N ALA A 296 -15.83 15.69 7.03
CA ALA A 296 -15.80 17.14 7.18
C ALA A 296 -17.23 17.67 7.17
N GLY A 297 -17.54 18.41 8.20
CA GLY A 297 -18.48 19.53 8.11
C GLY A 297 -19.92 19.30 8.53
N GLU A 298 -20.21 19.66 9.75
CA GLU A 298 -21.45 20.43 9.95
C GLU A 298 -21.24 21.47 11.07
N ASN A 299 -21.43 22.69 10.66
CA ASN A 299 -21.52 23.88 11.49
C ASN A 299 -22.52 23.69 12.64
N ASP A 300 -22.13 24.02 13.83
CA ASP A 300 -23.09 24.54 14.79
C ASP A 300 -22.62 25.89 15.31
N THR A 301 -23.36 26.88 14.88
CA THR A 301 -23.33 28.26 15.34
C THR A 301 -24.03 28.38 16.67
N GLY A 302 -23.28 28.85 17.63
CA GLY A 302 -23.59 29.77 18.70
C GLY A 302 -24.91 29.77 19.44
N GLN A 303 -24.87 29.76 20.72
CA GLN A 303 -25.58 30.77 21.51
C GLN A 303 -25.07 30.87 22.94
N THR A 304 -24.59 32.03 23.24
CA THR A 304 -24.32 32.62 24.59
C THR A 304 -25.57 32.79 25.42
N GLY A 305 -25.38 32.74 26.75
CA GLY A 305 -26.34 33.24 27.77
C GLY A 305 -26.12 32.54 29.11
N ASP A 306 -25.37 33.01 29.96
CA ASP A 306 -25.46 34.00 31.04
C ASP A 306 -26.16 33.46 32.32
N GLU A 307 -25.40 33.55 33.38
CA GLU A 307 -25.62 33.67 34.80
C GLU A 307 -27.02 33.37 35.40
N ASN A 308 -27.13 32.60 36.49
CA ASN A 308 -27.33 33.20 37.83
C ASN A 308 -27.40 32.13 38.96
N GLN A 309 -26.77 32.47 40.06
CA GLN A 309 -26.87 31.89 41.39
C GLN A 309 -28.30 31.88 41.94
N THR A 310 -28.66 30.91 42.78
CA THR A 310 -29.08 31.17 44.19
C THR A 310 -29.41 29.89 44.92
N ASP A 311 -29.02 29.93 46.20
CA ASP A 311 -29.19 29.09 47.38
C ASP A 311 -30.61 28.58 47.68
N GLY A 312 -30.64 27.55 48.55
CA GLY A 312 -31.79 27.24 49.46
C GLY A 312 -32.04 25.74 49.58
N GLU A 313 -31.46 25.07 50.46
CA GLU A 313 -31.80 24.72 51.87
C GLU A 313 -33.10 23.87 52.05
N THR A 314 -32.87 22.71 52.72
CA THR A 314 -33.70 22.00 53.72
C THR A 314 -34.92 21.17 53.31
N GLY A 315 -34.92 19.97 53.98
CA GLY A 315 -36.12 19.23 54.42
C GLY A 315 -36.16 17.77 53.93
N ASP A 316 -35.64 16.83 54.65
CA ASP A 316 -36.06 16.03 55.82
C ASP A 316 -37.29 15.12 55.57
N ALA A 317 -37.10 13.88 56.09
CA ALA A 317 -38.08 12.88 56.56
C ALA A 317 -38.54 11.80 55.54
N ALA A 318 -37.97 10.58 55.69
CA ALA A 318 -38.56 9.43 56.41
C ALA A 318 -39.81 8.78 55.82
N ASN A 319 -39.75 7.52 55.46
CA ASN A 319 -40.35 6.35 56.13
C ASN A 319 -40.33 5.13 55.17
N ALA A 320 -39.70 4.07 55.54
CA ALA A 320 -40.15 2.75 55.93
C ALA A 320 -41.45 2.22 55.23
N ASP A 321 -41.35 1.04 54.62
CA ASP A 321 -42.10 -0.14 55.06
C ASP A 321 -41.63 -1.43 54.38
N GLU A 322 -41.75 -2.46 55.11
CA GLU A 322 -41.34 -3.84 54.97
C GLU A 322 -42.28 -4.66 54.06
N GLY A 323 -41.80 -5.86 53.71
CA GLY A 323 -42.65 -6.96 53.20
C GLY A 323 -41.84 -7.93 52.35
N ASP A 324 -41.11 -8.85 52.87
CA ASP A 324 -41.32 -10.21 53.41
C ASP A 324 -42.17 -11.13 52.49
N GLY A 325 -41.64 -12.34 52.25
CA GLY A 325 -42.34 -13.43 51.58
C GLY A 325 -41.40 -14.30 50.70
N GLN A 326 -40.59 -15.11 51.16
CA GLN A 326 -40.45 -16.47 51.66
C GLN A 326 -41.15 -17.58 50.83
N ALA A 327 -40.29 -18.58 50.51
CA ALA A 327 -40.51 -20.04 50.29
C ALA A 327 -41.21 -20.47 48.99
N ASP A 328 -40.93 -21.59 48.41
CA ASP A 328 -40.49 -22.91 48.87
C ASP A 328 -40.21 -23.81 47.64
N SER A 329 -39.22 -24.67 47.74
CA SER A 329 -39.00 -26.05 47.39
C SER A 329 -39.86 -26.72 46.28
N THR A 330 -39.24 -27.57 45.44
CA THR A 330 -39.04 -29.05 45.55
C THR A 330 -38.51 -29.53 44.18
N GLU A 331 -37.38 -30.22 44.18
CA GLU A 331 -37.14 -31.65 44.21
C GLU A 331 -37.62 -32.50 43.02
N GLY A 332 -36.69 -33.34 42.53
CA GLY A 332 -36.93 -34.66 41.99
C GLY A 332 -36.51 -34.80 40.52
N GLY A 333 -35.48 -35.54 40.20
CA GLY A 333 -35.28 -36.94 40.18
C GLY A 333 -34.60 -37.30 38.89
N ASP A 334 -33.39 -37.71 38.88
CA ASP A 334 -32.81 -39.03 38.66
C ASP A 334 -33.35 -39.82 37.44
N THR A 335 -32.51 -40.22 36.54
CA THR A 335 -32.20 -41.63 36.22
C THR A 335 -31.22 -41.75 35.04
N ALA A 336 -30.21 -42.54 35.28
CA ALA A 336 -29.19 -43.04 34.38
C ALA A 336 -29.73 -43.93 33.24
N ALA A 337 -28.93 -44.05 32.16
CA ALA A 337 -28.58 -45.34 31.57
C ALA A 337 -27.49 -45.21 30.52
N GLN A 338 -26.45 -45.95 30.76
CA GLN A 338 -25.33 -46.32 29.87
C GLN A 338 -25.83 -47.08 28.64
N THR A 339 -25.10 -46.97 27.52
CA THR A 339 -24.68 -48.17 26.75
C THR A 339 -23.49 -47.83 25.89
N GLU A 340 -22.45 -48.60 26.04
CA GLU A 340 -21.24 -48.79 25.25
C GLU A 340 -21.56 -49.44 23.91
N GLU A 341 -20.73 -49.23 22.90
CA GLU A 341 -20.09 -50.22 21.99
C GLU A 341 -19.39 -49.46 20.86
N ASP A 342 -18.13 -49.47 20.78
CA ASP A 342 -17.17 -50.38 20.11
C ASP A 342 -17.28 -50.33 18.56
N GLY A 343 -16.14 -50.03 17.89
CA GLY A 343 -16.01 -50.13 16.43
C GLY A 343 -14.72 -49.52 15.89
N GLN A 344 -13.65 -50.11 16.21
CA GLN A 344 -12.33 -50.39 15.67
C GLN A 344 -12.13 -50.18 14.14
N THR A 345 -10.96 -49.52 13.85
CA THR A 345 -9.97 -49.79 12.80
C THR A 345 -10.30 -49.59 11.32
N ALA A 346 -9.49 -48.75 10.65
CA ALA A 346 -8.43 -49.20 9.73
C ALA A 346 -7.69 -48.04 9.05
N THR A 347 -6.42 -47.96 9.30
CA THR A 347 -5.37 -47.36 8.50
C THR A 347 -5.13 -48.23 7.27
N PRO A 348 -4.79 -47.68 6.10
CA PRO A 348 -3.84 -48.35 5.23
C PRO A 348 -2.56 -47.52 5.02
N GLU A 349 -1.49 -48.21 5.21
CA GLU A 349 -0.08 -47.96 4.96
C GLU A 349 0.25 -47.90 3.45
N PRO A 350 1.41 -47.30 3.07
CA PRO A 350 1.76 -47.01 1.68
C PRO A 350 2.39 -48.22 0.98
N THR A 351 2.08 -48.36 -0.29
CA THR A 351 2.74 -49.35 -1.16
C THR A 351 3.79 -48.70 -2.01
N ALA A 352 4.98 -49.26 -1.93
CA ALA A 352 6.20 -48.96 -2.64
C ALA A 352 6.12 -49.20 -4.17
N GLU A 353 7.01 -48.51 -4.85
CA GLU A 353 7.54 -48.67 -6.22
C GLU A 353 7.75 -50.11 -6.69
N PRO A 354 7.83 -50.32 -8.02
CA PRO A 354 9.11 -50.78 -8.51
C PRO A 354 9.63 -50.09 -9.77
N ALA A 355 10.97 -49.99 -9.80
CA ALA A 355 11.83 -49.68 -10.89
C ALA A 355 11.73 -50.62 -12.11
N ALA A 356 11.79 -50.07 -13.30
CA ALA A 356 12.52 -50.60 -14.47
C ALA A 356 12.69 -49.47 -15.52
#